data_661c0e5f58a4a190f5c85fcff9ce4744
#
_entry.id   661c0e5f58a4a190f5c85fcff9ce4744
#
_cell.length_a   1.000
_cell.length_b   1.000
_cell.length_c   1.000
_cell.angle_alpha   90.00
_cell.angle_beta   90.00
_cell.angle_gamma   90.00
#
_symmetry.space_group_name_H-M   'P 1'
#
loop_
_entity.id
_entity.type
_entity.pdbx_description
1 polymer ?
#
loop_
_entity_poly.entity_id
_entity_poly.type
_entity_poly.pdbx_seq_one_letter_code
_entity_poly.pdbx_strand_id
1 'polypeptide(L)'
;YLYDEPFGDSSAIPTWYVAKHTREHVTVALSGDGGDELFAGYNRYKAVRLAERFDRLGPLKQFLAANIWQKIPSSSKQKSRIRQLKRFSQALGLPALRRYLDWIGIFNADRRAELYQESFSRKLSGHDSIWFLDQKFQSLKHRDTVSAISLTDLQTYLPCDLNTKVDIASMGHSLECRQPFLDYRIAEFAMRLPVSMKRRS
;
A
#
# COMPACT_ATOMS: atom_id res chain seq x y z
N TYR A 1 8.88 -24.10 -4.42
CA TYR A 1 9.69 -23.00 -5.00
C TYR A 1 8.97 -22.36 -6.19
N LEU A 2 7.80 -21.72 -5.95
CA LEU A 2 7.03 -21.06 -7.00
C LEU A 2 7.41 -19.59 -7.15
N TYR A 3 7.81 -18.95 -6.04
CA TYR A 3 8.39 -17.62 -6.04
C TYR A 3 9.90 -17.79 -6.02
N ASP A 4 10.60 -17.27 -7.01
CA ASP A 4 12.06 -17.41 -7.15
C ASP A 4 12.84 -16.68 -6.03
N GLU A 5 12.17 -15.81 -5.30
CA GLU A 5 12.70 -15.04 -4.19
C GLU A 5 11.73 -15.04 -2.98
N PRO A 6 12.18 -14.62 -1.79
CA PRO A 6 11.28 -14.46 -0.64
C PRO A 6 10.18 -13.46 -0.93
N PHE A 7 8.92 -13.92 -0.91
CA PHE A 7 7.75 -13.10 -1.15
C PHE A 7 7.06 -12.75 0.18
N GLY A 8 6.87 -11.45 0.44
CA GLY A 8 6.46 -10.94 1.78
C GLY A 8 4.96 -10.87 2.03
N ASP A 9 4.11 -11.04 1.01
CA ASP A 9 2.65 -10.97 1.19
C ASP A 9 2.08 -12.32 1.62
N SER A 10 1.70 -12.42 2.90
CA SER A 10 1.08 -13.63 3.48
C SER A 10 -0.25 -14.01 2.82
N SER A 11 -0.90 -13.10 2.09
CA SER A 11 -2.12 -13.40 1.35
C SER A 11 -1.89 -14.28 0.12
N ALA A 12 -0.64 -14.52 -0.26
CA ALA A 12 -0.28 -15.50 -1.28
C ALA A 12 -0.81 -16.91 -0.95
N ILE A 13 -0.79 -17.29 0.34
CA ILE A 13 -1.28 -18.59 0.80
C ILE A 13 -2.79 -18.77 0.53
N PRO A 14 -3.69 -17.90 1.03
CA PRO A 14 -5.11 -18.03 0.71
C PRO A 14 -5.39 -17.86 -0.79
N THR A 15 -4.67 -16.99 -1.50
CA THR A 15 -4.83 -16.84 -2.96
C THR A 15 -4.52 -18.14 -3.69
N TRP A 16 -3.47 -18.85 -3.27
CA TRP A 16 -3.13 -20.18 -3.78
C TRP A 16 -4.28 -21.19 -3.64
N TYR A 17 -4.88 -21.26 -2.44
CA TYR A 17 -6.01 -22.18 -2.22
C TYR A 17 -7.26 -21.78 -2.98
N VAL A 18 -7.55 -20.48 -3.09
CA VAL A 18 -8.67 -19.98 -3.92
C VAL A 18 -8.44 -20.39 -5.38
N ALA A 19 -7.25 -20.17 -5.93
CA ALA A 19 -6.93 -20.57 -7.30
C ALA A 19 -7.09 -22.08 -7.51
N LYS A 20 -6.61 -22.90 -6.57
CA LYS A 20 -6.75 -24.35 -6.59
C LYS A 20 -8.22 -24.76 -6.71
N HIS A 21 -9.07 -24.30 -5.81
CA HIS A 21 -10.49 -24.66 -5.82
C HIS A 21 -11.24 -24.10 -7.03
N THR A 22 -10.91 -22.90 -7.47
CA THR A 22 -11.52 -22.29 -8.66
C THR A 22 -11.20 -23.14 -9.92
N ARG A 23 -9.97 -23.63 -10.00
CA ARG A 23 -9.53 -24.46 -11.15
C ARG A 23 -10.27 -25.78 -11.26
N GLU A 24 -10.82 -26.31 -10.18
CA GLU A 24 -11.66 -27.51 -10.20
C GLU A 24 -12.95 -27.31 -11.02
N HIS A 25 -13.37 -26.06 -11.21
CA HIS A 25 -14.64 -25.72 -11.86
C HIS A 25 -14.48 -24.98 -13.19
N VAL A 26 -13.43 -24.17 -13.33
CA VAL A 26 -13.20 -23.33 -14.51
C VAL A 26 -11.72 -23.28 -14.89
N THR A 27 -11.45 -22.95 -16.15
CA THR A 27 -10.08 -22.74 -16.66
C THR A 27 -9.69 -21.27 -16.68
N VAL A 28 -10.69 -20.37 -16.71
CA VAL A 28 -10.52 -18.93 -16.73
C VAL A 28 -11.41 -18.32 -15.65
N ALA A 29 -10.86 -17.39 -14.86
CA ALA A 29 -11.60 -16.61 -13.87
C ALA A 29 -11.37 -15.12 -14.08
N LEU A 30 -12.35 -14.29 -13.66
CA LEU A 30 -12.20 -12.85 -13.61
C LEU A 30 -11.88 -12.43 -12.17
N SER A 31 -10.93 -11.50 -12.02
CA SER A 31 -10.60 -10.92 -10.72
C SER A 31 -10.86 -9.41 -10.68
N GLY A 32 -10.94 -8.86 -9.47
CA GLY A 32 -11.18 -7.43 -9.22
C GLY A 32 -9.89 -6.61 -9.03
N ASP A 33 -8.72 -7.18 -9.29
CA ASP A 33 -7.45 -6.49 -9.07
C ASP A 33 -7.35 -5.21 -9.90
N GLY A 34 -6.72 -4.19 -9.31
CA GLY A 34 -6.65 -2.84 -9.88
C GLY A 34 -7.85 -1.96 -9.52
N GLY A 35 -8.96 -2.53 -9.05
CA GLY A 35 -10.15 -1.75 -8.70
C GLY A 35 -9.91 -0.77 -7.55
N ASP A 36 -9.22 -1.19 -6.52
CA ASP A 36 -8.90 -0.36 -5.37
C ASP A 36 -7.94 0.79 -5.72
N GLU A 37 -6.95 0.53 -6.57
CA GLU A 37 -6.00 1.53 -7.07
C GLU A 37 -6.71 2.54 -7.96
N LEU A 38 -7.54 2.10 -8.87
CA LEU A 38 -8.23 2.96 -9.84
C LEU A 38 -9.32 3.82 -9.20
N PHE A 39 -10.07 3.25 -8.26
CA PHE A 39 -11.26 3.88 -7.67
C PHE A 39 -11.09 4.29 -6.20
N ALA A 40 -9.84 4.35 -5.73
CA ALA A 40 -9.48 4.77 -4.37
C ALA A 40 -10.19 3.95 -3.27
N GLY A 41 -10.30 2.62 -3.45
CA GLY A 41 -11.03 1.71 -2.57
C GLY A 41 -10.37 1.49 -1.21
N TYR A 42 -9.04 1.49 -1.13
CA TYR A 42 -8.30 1.23 0.10
C TYR A 42 -8.59 2.20 1.23
N ASN A 43 -8.72 1.68 2.45
CA ASN A 43 -8.86 2.52 3.64
C ASN A 43 -7.63 3.41 3.90
N ARG A 44 -6.45 3.01 3.42
CA ARG A 44 -5.24 3.83 3.51
C ARG A 44 -5.36 5.16 2.75
N TYR A 45 -6.12 5.21 1.67
CA TYR A 45 -6.40 6.48 0.97
C TYR A 45 -7.30 7.43 1.77
N LYS A 46 -8.18 6.90 2.66
CA LYS A 46 -8.87 7.75 3.65
C LYS A 46 -7.89 8.40 4.61
N ALA A 47 -6.94 7.60 5.09
CA ALA A 47 -5.91 8.10 5.99
C ALA A 47 -5.04 9.16 5.31
N VAL A 48 -4.68 8.97 4.03
CA VAL A 48 -3.96 9.97 3.23
C VAL A 48 -4.73 11.29 3.16
N ARG A 49 -6.01 11.25 2.77
CA ARG A 49 -6.86 12.44 2.68
C ARG A 49 -7.04 13.13 4.03
N LEU A 50 -7.21 12.35 5.08
CA LEU A 50 -7.30 12.89 6.44
C LEU A 50 -6.00 13.59 6.84
N ALA A 51 -4.86 12.94 6.62
CA ALA A 51 -3.55 13.50 6.93
C ALA A 51 -3.26 14.79 6.14
N GLU A 52 -3.69 14.88 4.87
CA GLU A 52 -3.59 16.10 4.09
C GLU A 52 -4.35 17.27 4.73
N ARG A 53 -5.51 17.02 5.33
CA ARG A 53 -6.24 18.05 6.11
C ARG A 53 -5.46 18.49 7.34
N PHE A 54 -4.82 17.55 8.04
CA PHE A 54 -3.96 17.86 9.18
C PHE A 54 -2.69 18.62 8.75
N ASP A 55 -2.15 18.35 7.58
CA ASP A 55 -0.98 19.07 7.05
C ASP A 55 -1.25 20.57 6.88
N ARG A 56 -2.50 20.97 6.66
CA ARG A 56 -2.92 22.38 6.56
C ARG A 56 -3.01 23.10 7.93
N LEU A 57 -2.97 22.37 9.05
CA LEU A 57 -3.07 22.94 10.39
C LEU A 57 -1.75 23.52 10.92
N GLY A 58 -0.68 23.51 10.13
CA GLY A 58 0.61 24.10 10.50
C GLY A 58 1.17 23.56 11.82
N PRO A 59 1.57 24.41 12.78
CA PRO A 59 2.22 24.00 14.04
C PRO A 59 1.32 23.12 14.92
N LEU A 60 -0.01 23.22 14.82
CA LEU A 60 -0.93 22.37 15.58
C LEU A 60 -0.78 20.89 15.20
N LYS A 61 -0.34 20.60 13.97
CA LYS A 61 0.02 19.23 13.53
C LYS A 61 1.11 18.62 14.41
N GLN A 62 2.13 19.39 14.80
CA GLN A 62 3.24 18.89 15.63
C GLN A 62 2.75 18.46 17.00
N PHE A 63 1.81 19.22 17.58
CA PHE A 63 1.17 18.84 18.85
C PHE A 63 0.37 17.52 18.72
N LEU A 64 -0.36 17.35 17.63
CA LEU A 64 -1.13 16.12 17.36
C LEU A 64 -0.22 14.92 17.03
N ALA A 65 0.95 15.17 16.44
CA ALA A 65 1.98 14.16 16.17
C ALA A 65 2.82 13.81 17.42
N ALA A 66 2.66 14.54 18.52
CA ALA A 66 3.45 14.36 19.73
C ALA A 66 3.27 12.96 20.33
N ASN A 67 4.36 12.44 20.92
CA ASN A 67 4.44 11.08 21.49
C ASN A 67 3.48 10.81 22.67
N ILE A 68 2.65 11.79 23.07
CA ILE A 68 1.66 11.62 24.14
C ILE A 68 0.69 10.46 23.88
N TRP A 69 0.40 10.20 22.62
CA TRP A 69 -0.48 9.10 22.19
C TRP A 69 0.14 7.71 22.38
N GLN A 70 1.47 7.61 22.46
CA GLN A 70 2.16 6.36 22.71
C GLN A 70 1.91 5.79 24.10
N LYS A 71 1.66 6.65 25.07
CA LYS A 71 1.41 6.29 26.48
C LYS A 71 0.04 5.62 26.71
N ILE A 72 -0.88 5.69 25.74
CA ILE A 72 -2.18 5.04 25.86
C ILE A 72 -2.01 3.54 25.66
N PRO A 73 -2.44 2.67 26.59
CA PRO A 73 -2.34 1.22 26.42
C PRO A 73 -3.13 0.79 25.19
N SER A 74 -2.52 -0.02 24.35
CA SER A 74 -3.14 -0.54 23.14
C SER A 74 -3.37 -2.04 23.23
N SER A 75 -4.56 -2.49 22.81
CA SER A 75 -4.88 -3.91 22.68
C SER A 75 -3.94 -4.58 21.66
N SER A 76 -3.57 -5.84 21.93
CA SER A 76 -2.79 -6.68 21.01
C SER A 76 -3.51 -6.98 19.68
N LYS A 77 -4.82 -6.74 19.60
CA LYS A 77 -5.62 -6.99 18.39
C LYS A 77 -5.19 -6.08 17.25
N GLN A 78 -4.83 -6.67 16.12
CA GLN A 78 -4.29 -5.99 14.94
C GLN A 78 -5.23 -4.92 14.35
N LYS A 79 -6.56 -5.10 14.47
CA LYS A 79 -7.61 -4.18 13.98
C LYS A 79 -8.10 -3.17 15.04
N SER A 80 -7.40 -3.01 16.17
CA SER A 80 -7.78 -2.03 17.20
C SER A 80 -7.75 -0.60 16.64
N ARG A 81 -8.84 0.16 16.82
CA ARG A 81 -8.92 1.59 16.44
C ARG A 81 -7.85 2.44 17.12
N ILE A 82 -7.51 2.10 18.36
CA ILE A 82 -6.44 2.78 19.12
C ILE A 82 -5.09 2.58 18.43
N ARG A 83 -4.79 1.36 17.97
CA ARG A 83 -3.55 1.06 17.25
C ARG A 83 -3.47 1.81 15.91
N GLN A 84 -4.58 1.87 15.18
CA GLN A 84 -4.66 2.64 13.93
C GLN A 84 -4.44 4.13 14.18
N LEU A 85 -5.06 4.69 15.24
CA LEU A 85 -4.89 6.07 15.62
C LEU A 85 -3.44 6.38 16.01
N LYS A 86 -2.78 5.50 16.76
CA LYS A 86 -1.36 5.65 17.12
C LYS A 86 -0.46 5.67 15.88
N ARG A 87 -0.62 4.70 14.99
CA ARG A 87 0.15 4.66 13.73
C ARG A 87 -0.10 5.91 12.88
N PHE A 88 -1.34 6.36 12.84
CA PHE A 88 -1.70 7.58 12.13
C PHE A 88 -1.00 8.81 12.72
N SER A 89 -1.10 9.02 14.04
CA SER A 89 -0.51 10.18 14.73
C SER A 89 1.02 10.20 14.64
N GLN A 90 1.68 9.06 14.81
CA GLN A 90 3.14 8.92 14.64
C GLN A 90 3.60 9.34 13.24
N ALA A 91 2.87 8.91 12.23
CA ALA A 91 3.22 9.20 10.86
C ALA A 91 2.90 10.63 10.41
N LEU A 92 2.05 11.38 11.16
CA LEU A 92 1.70 12.78 10.80
C LEU A 92 2.91 13.71 10.69
N GLY A 93 3.98 13.46 11.45
CA GLY A 93 5.23 14.22 11.38
C GLY A 93 6.03 14.03 10.09
N LEU A 94 5.76 12.96 9.34
CA LEU A 94 6.51 12.58 8.15
C LEU A 94 5.96 13.26 6.88
N PRO A 95 6.81 13.46 5.85
CA PRO A 95 6.35 13.82 4.50
C PRO A 95 5.35 12.81 3.95
N ALA A 96 4.44 13.25 3.08
CA ALA A 96 3.29 12.45 2.62
C ALA A 96 3.67 11.05 2.10
N LEU A 97 4.67 10.95 1.23
CA LEU A 97 5.11 9.67 0.69
C LEU A 97 5.78 8.77 1.74
N ARG A 98 6.61 9.35 2.63
CA ARG A 98 7.25 8.60 3.73
C ARG A 98 6.20 8.05 4.69
N ARG A 99 5.21 8.87 5.02
CA ARG A 99 4.04 8.49 5.82
C ARG A 99 3.28 7.33 5.19
N TYR A 100 3.06 7.42 3.88
CA TYR A 100 2.38 6.36 3.14
C TYR A 100 3.17 5.06 3.16
N LEU A 101 4.48 5.11 2.91
CA LEU A 101 5.36 3.95 2.98
C LEU A 101 5.33 3.30 4.38
N ASP A 102 5.32 4.10 5.45
CA ASP A 102 5.21 3.59 6.82
C ASP A 102 3.88 2.86 7.06
N TRP A 103 2.81 3.31 6.42
CA TRP A 103 1.50 2.65 6.54
C TRP A 103 1.37 1.34 5.77
N ILE A 104 2.00 1.22 4.61
CA ILE A 104 1.95 0.00 3.80
C ILE A 104 3.08 -0.97 4.15
N GLY A 105 4.21 -0.48 4.61
CA GLY A 105 5.38 -1.29 4.92
C GLY A 105 5.18 -2.20 6.13
N ILE A 106 5.57 -3.46 6.01
CA ILE A 106 5.62 -4.41 7.11
C ILE A 106 6.83 -4.11 8.01
N PHE A 107 7.98 -3.79 7.39
CA PHE A 107 9.22 -3.39 8.06
C PHE A 107 9.51 -1.92 7.81
N ASN A 108 9.07 -1.07 8.73
CA ASN A 108 9.43 0.35 8.74
C ASN A 108 10.92 0.56 9.17
N ALA A 109 11.39 1.80 9.12
CA ALA A 109 12.78 2.13 9.44
C ALA A 109 13.20 1.66 10.83
N ASP A 110 12.35 1.85 11.85
CA ASP A 110 12.64 1.46 13.23
C ASP A 110 12.83 -0.04 13.37
N ARG A 111 11.93 -0.84 12.80
CA ARG A 111 12.02 -2.31 12.82
C ARG A 111 13.24 -2.82 12.05
N ARG A 112 13.61 -2.17 10.95
CA ARG A 112 14.85 -2.52 10.23
C ARG A 112 16.07 -2.21 11.08
N ALA A 113 16.09 -1.07 11.77
CA ALA A 113 17.18 -0.69 12.67
C ALA A 113 17.38 -1.68 13.83
N GLU A 114 16.27 -2.26 14.35
CA GLU A 114 16.33 -3.30 15.40
C GLU A 114 16.90 -4.64 14.90
N LEU A 115 16.72 -4.95 13.60
CA LEU A 115 17.14 -6.22 13.01
C LEU A 115 18.52 -6.18 12.39
N TYR A 116 18.94 -5.04 11.85
CA TYR A 116 20.15 -4.95 11.06
C TYR A 116 21.38 -4.77 11.96
N GLN A 117 22.39 -5.59 11.74
CA GLN A 117 23.71 -5.34 12.30
C GLN A 117 24.30 -4.06 11.70
N GLU A 118 25.13 -3.37 12.47
CA GLU A 118 25.75 -2.11 12.05
C GLU A 118 26.55 -2.23 10.75
N SER A 119 27.25 -3.36 10.56
CA SER A 119 28.01 -3.65 9.34
C SER A 119 27.11 -3.75 8.11
N PHE A 120 25.90 -4.31 8.25
CA PHE A 120 24.92 -4.41 7.19
C PHE A 120 24.27 -3.06 6.91
N SER A 121 23.90 -2.32 7.96
CA SER A 121 23.34 -0.97 7.85
C SER A 121 24.27 -0.02 7.12
N ARG A 122 25.60 -0.11 7.37
CA ARG A 122 26.61 0.67 6.64
C ARG A 122 26.65 0.34 5.15
N LYS A 123 26.48 -0.93 4.76
CA LYS A 123 26.42 -1.34 3.35
C LYS A 123 25.19 -0.82 2.63
N LEU A 124 24.08 -0.65 3.35
CA LEU A 124 22.82 -0.09 2.84
C LEU A 124 22.78 1.44 2.86
N SER A 125 23.84 2.09 3.36
CA SER A 125 23.92 3.54 3.43
C SER A 125 23.65 4.18 2.05
N GLY A 126 22.65 5.07 1.99
CA GLY A 126 22.20 5.69 0.74
C GLY A 126 21.13 4.91 -0.04
N HIS A 127 20.81 3.69 0.35
CA HIS A 127 19.76 2.87 -0.30
C HIS A 127 18.52 2.78 0.60
N ASP A 128 17.56 3.68 0.42
CA ASP A 128 16.25 3.64 1.10
C ASP A 128 15.18 3.13 0.15
N SER A 129 14.36 2.19 0.61
CA SER A 129 13.24 1.64 -0.17
C SER A 129 12.25 2.69 -0.68
N ILE A 130 12.19 3.86 -0.03
CA ILE A 130 11.36 4.97 -0.50
C ILE A 130 11.75 5.46 -1.90
N TRP A 131 13.01 5.30 -2.29
CA TRP A 131 13.50 5.71 -3.60
C TRP A 131 12.65 5.14 -4.74
N PHE A 132 12.27 3.86 -4.64
CA PHE A 132 11.46 3.20 -5.65
C PHE A 132 10.08 3.86 -5.82
N LEU A 133 9.43 4.22 -4.72
CA LEU A 133 8.15 4.92 -4.75
C LEU A 133 8.32 6.39 -5.17
N ASP A 134 9.39 7.03 -4.67
CA ASP A 134 9.64 8.45 -4.90
C ASP A 134 9.87 8.76 -6.38
N GLN A 135 10.56 7.92 -7.10
CA GLN A 135 10.74 8.06 -8.55
C GLN A 135 9.40 8.21 -9.30
N LYS A 136 8.38 7.46 -8.89
CA LYS A 136 7.05 7.53 -9.49
C LYS A 136 6.24 8.71 -8.95
N PHE A 137 6.29 8.93 -7.64
CA PHE A 137 5.53 9.97 -6.97
C PHE A 137 5.94 11.39 -7.39
N GLN A 138 7.23 11.65 -7.63
CA GLN A 138 7.72 12.99 -7.99
C GLN A 138 7.07 13.55 -9.26
N SER A 139 6.84 12.72 -10.25
CA SER A 139 6.15 13.12 -11.49
C SER A 139 4.65 13.38 -11.29
N LEU A 140 4.08 12.93 -10.18
CA LEU A 140 2.64 12.94 -9.88
C LEU A 140 2.24 13.98 -8.81
N LYS A 141 3.20 14.60 -8.14
CA LYS A 141 2.97 15.52 -7.01
C LYS A 141 2.17 16.79 -7.35
N HIS A 142 1.99 17.08 -8.64
CA HIS A 142 1.12 18.18 -9.11
C HIS A 142 -0.37 17.83 -9.00
N ARG A 143 -0.71 16.57 -8.80
CA ARG A 143 -2.08 16.10 -8.56
C ARG A 143 -2.46 16.21 -7.09
N ASP A 144 -3.75 16.01 -6.78
CA ASP A 144 -4.14 15.81 -5.38
C ASP A 144 -3.42 14.59 -4.79
N THR A 145 -3.17 14.62 -3.48
CA THR A 145 -2.32 13.61 -2.82
C THR A 145 -2.87 12.19 -2.95
N VAL A 146 -4.19 12.02 -2.93
CA VAL A 146 -4.81 10.69 -3.07
C VAL A 146 -4.58 10.15 -4.49
N SER A 147 -4.81 10.96 -5.51
CA SER A 147 -4.55 10.56 -6.90
C SER A 147 -3.07 10.29 -7.15
N ALA A 148 -2.17 11.10 -6.60
CA ALA A 148 -0.74 10.87 -6.74
C ALA A 148 -0.31 9.54 -6.12
N ILE A 149 -0.77 9.22 -4.92
CA ILE A 149 -0.47 7.96 -4.23
C ILE A 149 -1.13 6.78 -4.94
N SER A 150 -2.38 6.90 -5.36
CA SER A 150 -3.10 5.86 -6.10
C SER A 150 -2.39 5.50 -7.43
N LEU A 151 -1.92 6.52 -8.17
CA LEU A 151 -1.11 6.31 -9.37
C LEU A 151 0.29 5.72 -9.07
N THR A 152 0.86 6.06 -7.93
CA THR A 152 2.11 5.43 -7.47
C THR A 152 1.88 3.95 -7.18
N ASP A 153 0.79 3.60 -6.49
CA ASP A 153 0.42 2.19 -6.24
C ASP A 153 0.20 1.43 -7.54
N LEU A 154 -0.48 2.04 -8.51
CA LEU A 154 -0.72 1.44 -9.83
C LEU A 154 0.59 1.11 -10.57
N GLN A 155 1.65 1.86 -10.31
CA GLN A 155 2.96 1.69 -10.95
C GLN A 155 3.98 0.91 -10.12
N THR A 156 3.67 0.60 -8.86
CA THR A 156 4.59 -0.06 -7.92
C THR A 156 3.94 -1.23 -7.19
N TYR A 157 3.06 -0.96 -6.24
CA TYR A 157 2.41 -1.98 -5.40
C TYR A 157 1.60 -2.98 -6.22
N LEU A 158 0.80 -2.51 -7.16
CA LEU A 158 -0.03 -3.37 -7.99
C LEU A 158 0.80 -4.36 -8.83
N PRO A 159 1.77 -3.95 -9.65
CA PRO A 159 2.54 -4.89 -10.45
C PRO A 159 3.52 -5.74 -9.61
N CYS A 160 4.17 -5.15 -8.60
CA CYS A 160 5.26 -5.83 -7.87
C CYS A 160 4.76 -6.74 -6.74
N ASP A 161 3.54 -6.55 -6.25
CA ASP A 161 2.98 -7.37 -5.17
C ASP A 161 1.70 -8.08 -5.63
N LEU A 162 0.63 -7.35 -5.93
CA LEU A 162 -0.69 -7.94 -6.18
C LEU A 162 -0.72 -8.79 -7.45
N ASN A 163 -0.26 -8.26 -8.58
CA ASN A 163 -0.27 -8.99 -9.85
C ASN A 163 0.69 -10.18 -9.80
N THR A 164 1.89 -10.00 -9.25
CA THR A 164 2.86 -11.09 -9.06
C THR A 164 2.27 -12.22 -8.22
N LYS A 165 1.60 -11.87 -7.12
CA LYS A 165 0.92 -12.86 -6.27
C LYS A 165 -0.17 -13.62 -7.00
N VAL A 166 -1.07 -12.90 -7.67
CA VAL A 166 -2.21 -13.51 -8.34
C VAL A 166 -1.74 -14.37 -9.51
N ASP A 167 -0.81 -13.88 -10.32
CA ASP A 167 -0.26 -14.62 -11.46
C ASP A 167 0.39 -15.92 -11.02
N ILE A 168 1.32 -15.87 -10.08
CA ILE A 168 2.03 -17.08 -9.62
C ILE A 168 1.06 -18.06 -8.96
N ALA A 169 0.15 -17.58 -8.12
CA ALA A 169 -0.80 -18.45 -7.42
C ALA A 169 -1.81 -19.10 -8.38
N SER A 170 -2.29 -18.39 -9.39
CA SER A 170 -3.25 -18.92 -10.37
C SER A 170 -2.57 -19.84 -11.38
N MET A 171 -1.42 -19.43 -11.91
CA MET A 171 -0.68 -20.23 -12.87
C MET A 171 -0.11 -21.51 -12.25
N GLY A 172 0.21 -21.50 -10.95
CA GLY A 172 0.59 -22.72 -10.22
C GLY A 172 -0.49 -23.82 -10.22
N HIS A 173 -1.73 -23.46 -10.54
CA HIS A 173 -2.85 -24.39 -10.74
C HIS A 173 -3.36 -24.42 -12.19
N SER A 174 -2.66 -23.81 -13.14
CA SER A 174 -3.08 -23.67 -14.54
C SER A 174 -4.46 -22.98 -14.67
N LEU A 175 -4.74 -22.02 -13.79
CA LEU A 175 -5.92 -21.15 -13.85
C LEU A 175 -5.53 -19.84 -14.53
N GLU A 176 -6.17 -19.49 -15.64
CA GLU A 176 -6.01 -18.17 -16.24
C GLU A 176 -6.83 -17.13 -15.45
N CYS A 177 -6.17 -16.14 -14.88
CA CYS A 177 -6.83 -15.05 -14.17
C CYS A 177 -6.80 -13.77 -15.02
N ARG A 178 -7.98 -13.27 -15.41
CA ARG A 178 -8.12 -12.02 -16.17
C ARG A 178 -8.59 -10.88 -15.25
N GLN A 179 -8.02 -9.70 -15.47
CA GLN A 179 -8.19 -8.50 -14.64
C GLN A 179 -8.83 -7.37 -15.46
N PRO A 180 -10.18 -7.33 -15.62
CA PRO A 180 -10.84 -6.35 -16.49
C PRO A 180 -10.56 -4.90 -16.12
N PHE A 181 -10.35 -4.58 -14.83
CA PHE A 181 -10.02 -3.23 -14.38
C PHE A 181 -8.65 -2.75 -14.87
N LEU A 182 -7.76 -3.66 -15.25
CA LEU A 182 -6.45 -3.31 -15.79
C LEU A 182 -6.45 -3.05 -17.31
N ASP A 183 -7.62 -3.12 -17.98
CA ASP A 183 -7.75 -2.60 -19.32
C ASP A 183 -7.36 -1.12 -19.34
N TYR A 184 -6.42 -0.74 -20.20
CA TYR A 184 -5.88 0.63 -20.25
C TYR A 184 -6.97 1.70 -20.43
N ARG A 185 -8.06 1.38 -21.15
CA ARG A 185 -9.20 2.30 -21.38
C ARG A 185 -9.95 2.58 -20.08
N ILE A 186 -10.12 1.54 -19.24
CA ILE A 186 -10.73 1.69 -17.92
C ILE A 186 -9.79 2.46 -16.99
N ALA A 187 -8.50 2.14 -17.03
CA ALA A 187 -7.50 2.83 -16.23
C ALA A 187 -7.42 4.32 -16.57
N GLU A 188 -7.36 4.67 -17.87
CA GLU A 188 -7.36 6.07 -18.31
C GLU A 188 -8.65 6.81 -17.92
N PHE A 189 -9.80 6.19 -18.09
CA PHE A 189 -11.07 6.74 -17.64
C PHE A 189 -11.07 7.00 -16.14
N ALA A 190 -10.72 6.00 -15.35
CA ALA A 190 -10.68 6.11 -13.90
C ALA A 190 -9.70 7.21 -13.43
N MET A 191 -8.55 7.35 -14.08
CA MET A 191 -7.55 8.38 -13.73
C MET A 191 -7.99 9.81 -14.06
N ARG A 192 -8.97 10.01 -14.94
CA ARG A 192 -9.59 11.31 -15.23
C ARG A 192 -10.67 11.69 -14.22
N LEU A 193 -11.23 10.73 -13.49
CA LEU A 193 -12.26 11.00 -12.50
C LEU A 193 -11.68 11.73 -11.28
N PRO A 194 -12.32 12.81 -10.81
CA PRO A 194 -11.93 13.45 -9.55
C PRO A 194 -12.17 12.51 -8.36
N VAL A 195 -11.35 12.64 -7.32
CA VAL A 195 -11.43 11.77 -6.12
C VAL A 195 -12.82 11.80 -5.47
N SER A 196 -13.53 12.93 -5.57
CA SER A 196 -14.90 13.07 -5.06
C SER A 196 -15.92 12.12 -5.73
N MET A 197 -15.69 11.75 -6.98
CA MET A 197 -16.54 10.77 -7.70
C MET A 197 -16.13 9.33 -7.40
N LYS A 198 -14.85 9.08 -7.14
CA LYS A 198 -14.34 7.75 -6.78
C LYS A 198 -14.73 7.37 -5.35
N ARG A 199 -14.88 8.35 -4.48
CA ARG A 199 -15.09 8.12 -3.06
C ARG A 199 -16.00 9.16 -2.42
N ARG A 200 -17.09 8.70 -1.80
CA ARG A 200 -17.87 9.53 -0.89
C ARG A 200 -17.05 9.81 0.38
N SER A 201 -17.03 11.07 0.80
CA SER A 201 -16.31 11.58 1.99
C SER A 201 -16.87 11.00 3.28
#